data_42ab45783ac57b7eb696974193dbad3d
#
_entry.id   42ab45783ac57b7eb696974193dbad3d
#
_cell.length_a   1.000
_cell.length_b   1.000
_cell.length_c   1.000
_cell.angle_alpha   90.00
_cell.angle_beta   90.00
_cell.angle_gamma   90.00
#
_symmetry.space_group_name_H-M   'P 1'
#
loop_
_entity.id
_entity.type
_entity.pdbx_description
1 polymer ?
#
loop_
_entity_poly.entity_id
_entity_poly.type
_entity_poly.pdbx_seq_one_letter_code
_entity_poly.pdbx_strand_id
1 'polypeptide(L)'
;YRTSGVFICVKDRFNFPNGKSCGDICRADVRRAPPLPRAEGGAAAVGHESRRDFFEPSLAGFPFFTIFTYAKSSNVPKLRIIVGCMAGFSLLAAGLRVRAQPPHGVAFYDADCLYDTVPSPFGNDTRYLPQGEMRWTGERYRRKVMQTAAVIDSLGLPLVGLYGVENESVVRDVAAACKGDYAYLFRTTDSYNGLDFALFYFGDRFFPDRVEAGHFWMTAAGELRGAGRVCLLMSASDRYIGYKIEEHRRQHPDERLLVAGRTAGAEPQRCGLSEPLAAASRAGRGTRRAGNRWEMRSNVLIDTAFRVVRGDVYARRWLFDPSGEAPWATYTRRRYEGGPGANLPVFCYFR
;
A
#
# COMPACT_ATOMS: atom_id res chain seq x y z
N TYR A 1 25.99 19.78 8.74
CA TYR A 1 25.84 18.58 7.92
C TYR A 1 25.45 17.42 8.84
N ARG A 2 24.12 17.09 8.95
CA ARG A 2 23.64 15.88 9.62
C ARG A 2 23.33 14.85 8.55
N THR A 3 24.05 13.75 8.55
CA THR A 3 23.74 12.56 7.77
C THR A 3 22.42 11.97 8.28
N SER A 4 21.35 12.09 7.47
CA SER A 4 20.05 11.53 7.74
C SER A 4 20.13 10.01 7.57
N GLY A 5 20.07 9.26 8.67
CA GLY A 5 20.02 7.80 8.67
C GLY A 5 18.76 7.26 8.00
N VAL A 6 18.90 6.22 7.22
CA VAL A 6 17.77 5.43 6.69
C VAL A 6 17.27 4.53 7.82
N PHE A 7 16.06 4.75 8.33
CA PHE A 7 15.43 3.82 9.27
C PHE A 7 14.49 2.89 8.49
N ILE A 8 14.89 1.61 8.39
CA ILE A 8 14.04 0.54 7.89
C ILE A 8 13.45 -0.15 9.12
N CYS A 9 12.18 0.07 9.41
CA CYS A 9 11.49 -0.67 10.45
C CYS A 9 10.84 -1.90 9.82
N VAL A 10 11.41 -3.07 10.03
CA VAL A 10 10.83 -4.36 9.67
C VAL A 10 10.23 -4.96 10.94
N LYS A 11 8.94 -5.30 10.91
CA LYS A 11 8.25 -5.97 11.98
C LYS A 11 8.91 -7.32 12.25
N ASP A 12 9.50 -7.46 13.42
CA ASP A 12 10.11 -8.64 14.05
C ASP A 12 10.40 -9.88 13.17
N ARG A 13 11.56 -9.89 12.48
CA ARG A 13 12.25 -11.13 12.04
C ARG A 13 13.72 -10.91 11.67
N PHE A 14 14.52 -10.26 12.55
CA PHE A 14 15.98 -10.37 12.46
C PHE A 14 16.58 -10.63 13.83
N ASN A 15 17.25 -11.79 13.97
CA ASN A 15 18.16 -12.07 15.06
C ASN A 15 19.43 -11.24 14.85
N PHE A 16 19.67 -10.30 15.73
CA PHE A 16 20.94 -9.58 15.78
C PHE A 16 22.03 -10.44 16.45
N PRO A 17 23.29 -10.33 16.02
CA PRO A 17 24.39 -11.19 16.51
C PRO A 17 24.78 -10.98 17.97
N ASN A 18 24.01 -10.32 18.82
CA ASN A 18 24.26 -10.16 20.26
C ASN A 18 23.03 -10.44 21.13
N GLY A 19 22.03 -11.17 20.66
CA GLY A 19 20.92 -11.65 21.48
C GLY A 19 20.00 -10.56 22.06
N LYS A 20 20.02 -9.33 21.55
CA LYS A 20 19.11 -8.25 21.97
C LYS A 20 17.97 -8.11 20.98
N SER A 21 16.75 -8.16 21.46
CA SER A 21 15.55 -7.90 20.65
C SER A 21 15.31 -6.40 20.48
N CYS A 22 14.58 -6.02 19.44
CA CYS A 22 14.18 -4.63 19.18
C CYS A 22 13.41 -3.99 20.37
N GLY A 23 12.79 -4.83 21.21
CA GLY A 23 12.11 -4.41 22.43
C GLY A 23 13.03 -3.89 23.55
N ASP A 24 14.32 -4.26 23.53
CA ASP A 24 15.26 -3.85 24.59
C ASP A 24 15.85 -2.45 24.34
N ILE A 25 15.86 -1.99 23.09
CA ILE A 25 16.34 -0.65 22.72
C ILE A 25 15.25 0.38 23.01
N CYS A 26 13.97 0.04 22.84
CA CYS A 26 12.85 0.94 23.16
C CYS A 26 12.56 1.08 24.66
N ARG A 27 13.06 0.16 25.52
CA ARG A 27 12.87 0.24 26.98
C ARG A 27 13.83 1.19 27.70
N ALA A 28 14.89 1.63 27.06
CA ALA A 28 15.88 2.53 27.69
C ALA A 28 15.40 3.99 27.79
N ASP A 29 14.49 4.43 26.91
CA ASP A 29 14.01 5.83 26.87
C ASP A 29 12.70 6.10 27.66
N VAL A 30 12.02 5.05 28.16
CA VAL A 30 10.70 5.21 28.83
C VAL A 30 10.80 5.47 30.34
N ARG A 31 12.00 5.54 30.94
CA ARG A 31 12.16 5.70 32.40
C ARG A 31 12.13 7.13 32.94
N ARG A 32 11.58 8.09 32.20
CA ARG A 32 11.40 9.47 32.69
C ARG A 32 10.03 10.05 32.38
N ALA A 33 8.95 9.36 32.80
CA ALA A 33 7.62 9.99 32.90
C ALA A 33 7.01 9.69 34.27
N PRO A 34 6.40 10.68 34.96
CA PRO A 34 5.76 10.49 36.24
C PRO A 34 4.42 9.73 36.09
N PRO A 35 3.95 9.01 37.13
CA PRO A 35 2.76 8.18 37.07
C PRO A 35 1.47 9.00 37.08
N LEU A 36 0.53 8.61 36.21
CA LEU A 36 -0.86 9.09 36.21
C LEU A 36 -1.68 8.45 37.33
N PRO A 37 -2.67 9.15 37.90
CA PRO A 37 -3.45 8.66 39.02
C PRO A 37 -4.42 7.52 38.64
N ARG A 38 -4.55 6.55 39.57
CA ARG A 38 -5.51 5.46 39.54
C ARG A 38 -6.93 5.98 39.76
N ALA A 39 -7.85 5.57 38.89
CA ALA A 39 -9.29 5.62 39.20
C ALA A 39 -9.73 4.28 39.81
N GLU A 40 -10.32 4.35 40.98
CA GLU A 40 -10.90 3.25 41.73
C GLU A 40 -12.33 2.91 41.24
N GLY A 41 -12.66 1.64 41.23
CA GLY A 41 -13.87 1.08 41.76
C GLY A 41 -15.07 0.91 40.87
N GLY A 42 -15.53 -0.33 40.76
CA GLY A 42 -16.89 -0.65 40.40
C GLY A 42 -17.07 -2.03 39.75
N ALA A 43 -17.08 -3.08 40.58
CA ALA A 43 -17.46 -4.43 40.14
C ALA A 43 -18.98 -4.55 40.01
N ALA A 44 -19.46 -5.20 38.95
CA ALA A 44 -20.74 -5.92 38.95
C ALA A 44 -20.62 -7.13 38.02
N ALA A 45 -20.76 -8.30 38.63
CA ALA A 45 -20.80 -9.60 37.98
C ALA A 45 -22.26 -10.00 37.69
N VAL A 46 -22.51 -10.56 36.49
CA VAL A 46 -23.58 -11.54 36.15
C VAL A 46 -23.06 -12.20 34.89
N GLY A 47 -22.74 -13.46 34.72
CA GLY A 47 -23.42 -14.67 35.04
C GLY A 47 -23.86 -15.38 33.77
N HIS A 48 -23.15 -16.49 33.37
CA HIS A 48 -23.61 -17.66 32.58
C HIS A 48 -24.24 -17.42 31.20
N GLU A 49 -23.82 -18.05 30.08
CA GLU A 49 -23.90 -19.48 29.82
C GLU A 49 -23.16 -19.87 28.51
N SER A 50 -22.60 -21.04 28.55
CA SER A 50 -21.94 -21.87 27.56
C SER A 50 -22.78 -22.12 26.28
N ARG A 51 -22.14 -22.04 25.12
CA ARG A 51 -22.27 -23.08 24.07
C ARG A 51 -21.08 -23.03 23.12
N ARG A 52 -20.30 -24.08 23.20
CA ARG A 52 -19.34 -24.49 22.15
C ARG A 52 -20.13 -25.09 21.01
N ASP A 53 -19.92 -24.61 19.82
CA ASP A 53 -20.14 -25.40 18.60
C ASP A 53 -18.87 -25.37 17.75
N PHE A 54 -18.19 -26.50 17.80
CA PHE A 54 -17.12 -26.91 16.91
C PHE A 54 -17.73 -27.12 15.51
N PHE A 55 -17.25 -26.40 14.53
CA PHE A 55 -17.41 -26.80 13.12
C PHE A 55 -16.03 -27.22 12.58
N GLU A 56 -15.78 -28.51 12.53
CA GLU A 56 -14.78 -29.11 11.68
C GLU A 56 -15.29 -29.10 10.22
N PRO A 57 -14.47 -28.72 9.23
CA PRO A 57 -14.78 -29.01 7.86
C PRO A 57 -14.34 -30.45 7.55
N SER A 58 -15.33 -31.31 7.38
CA SER A 58 -15.24 -32.66 6.86
C SER A 58 -14.57 -32.67 5.47
N LEU A 59 -13.48 -33.41 5.37
CA LEU A 59 -12.89 -33.87 4.12
C LEU A 59 -13.74 -35.04 3.62
N ALA A 60 -14.75 -34.76 2.78
CA ALA A 60 -15.45 -35.77 1.99
C ALA A 60 -14.88 -35.74 0.57
N GLY A 61 -14.06 -36.73 0.15
CA GLY A 61 -14.54 -37.91 -0.48
C GLY A 61 -14.61 -37.69 -1.99
N PHE A 62 -13.45 -37.76 -2.74
CA PHE A 62 -13.48 -38.04 -4.17
C PHE A 62 -13.57 -39.57 -4.36
N PRO A 63 -14.53 -40.09 -5.15
CA PRO A 63 -14.61 -41.50 -5.40
C PRO A 63 -13.51 -41.93 -6.37
N PHE A 64 -12.62 -42.79 -5.89
CA PHE A 64 -11.78 -43.61 -6.76
C PHE A 64 -12.67 -44.64 -7.45
N PHE A 65 -12.96 -44.45 -8.71
CA PHE A 65 -13.49 -45.51 -9.55
C PHE A 65 -12.35 -46.44 -9.94
N THR A 66 -12.24 -47.56 -9.22
CA THR A 66 -11.38 -48.66 -9.62
C THR A 66 -12.22 -49.53 -10.59
N ILE A 67 -11.98 -49.36 -11.89
CA ILE A 67 -12.51 -50.26 -12.89
C ILE A 67 -11.61 -51.47 -12.95
N PHE A 68 -12.02 -52.59 -12.30
CA PHE A 68 -11.45 -53.88 -12.53
C PHE A 68 -12.06 -54.44 -13.84
N THR A 69 -11.34 -54.34 -14.94
CA THR A 69 -11.65 -55.16 -16.13
C THR A 69 -10.86 -56.44 -16.07
N TYR A 70 -11.63 -57.53 -15.85
CA TYR A 70 -11.13 -58.90 -15.97
C TYR A 70 -10.98 -59.20 -17.47
N ALA A 71 -9.76 -59.16 -17.99
CA ALA A 71 -9.49 -59.57 -19.37
C ALA A 71 -8.89 -60.98 -19.36
N LYS A 72 -9.69 -61.91 -19.80
CA LYS A 72 -9.34 -63.32 -20.14
C LYS A 72 -8.36 -63.30 -21.30
N SER A 73 -7.21 -63.95 -21.10
CA SER A 73 -6.11 -64.20 -22.02
C SER A 73 -6.50 -64.41 -23.49
N SER A 74 -5.90 -63.62 -24.38
CA SER A 74 -5.42 -64.06 -25.70
C SER A 74 -4.53 -62.97 -26.34
N ASN A 75 -3.40 -63.39 -26.87
CA ASN A 75 -2.31 -62.71 -27.55
C ASN A 75 -2.67 -61.46 -28.35
N VAL A 76 -2.23 -60.25 -27.91
CA VAL A 76 -2.02 -59.13 -28.80
C VAL A 76 -0.87 -58.21 -28.27
N PRO A 77 0.33 -58.22 -28.89
CA PRO A 77 1.45 -57.38 -28.44
C PRO A 77 1.33 -55.91 -28.80
N LYS A 78 0.27 -55.48 -29.51
CA LYS A 78 0.12 -54.08 -30.00
C LYS A 78 -0.52 -53.13 -28.99
N LEU A 79 -1.15 -53.60 -27.94
CA LEU A 79 -1.87 -52.74 -26.97
C LEU A 79 -0.93 -52.09 -25.94
N ARG A 80 0.28 -52.65 -25.70
CA ARG A 80 1.25 -52.10 -24.73
C ARG A 80 1.91 -50.80 -25.21
N ILE A 81 2.05 -50.60 -26.51
CA ILE A 81 2.69 -49.36 -27.07
C ILE A 81 1.74 -48.16 -26.98
N ILE A 82 0.42 -48.38 -27.17
CA ILE A 82 -0.58 -47.27 -27.12
C ILE A 82 -0.77 -46.76 -25.69
N VAL A 83 -0.78 -47.65 -24.68
CA VAL A 83 -0.92 -47.24 -23.26
C VAL A 83 0.31 -46.53 -22.77
N GLY A 84 1.53 -46.90 -23.21
CA GLY A 84 2.78 -46.20 -22.89
C GLY A 84 2.84 -44.80 -23.50
N CYS A 85 2.35 -44.60 -24.71
CA CYS A 85 2.33 -43.28 -25.36
C CYS A 85 1.29 -42.35 -24.73
N MET A 86 0.12 -42.84 -24.32
CA MET A 86 -0.86 -42.00 -23.64
C MET A 86 -0.46 -41.62 -22.21
N ALA A 87 0.24 -42.48 -21.49
CA ALA A 87 0.77 -42.15 -20.17
C ALA A 87 1.95 -41.15 -20.27
N GLY A 88 2.83 -41.28 -21.29
CA GLY A 88 3.89 -40.34 -21.56
C GLY A 88 3.38 -38.96 -21.97
N PHE A 89 2.33 -38.87 -22.77
CA PHE A 89 1.72 -37.60 -23.16
C PHE A 89 1.00 -36.90 -22.01
N SER A 90 0.36 -37.66 -21.10
CA SER A 90 -0.27 -37.09 -19.90
C SER A 90 0.77 -36.58 -18.88
N LEU A 91 1.93 -37.21 -18.77
CA LEU A 91 3.02 -36.74 -17.94
C LEU A 91 3.72 -35.49 -18.52
N LEU A 92 3.84 -35.38 -19.86
CA LEU A 92 4.36 -34.17 -20.49
C LEU A 92 3.38 -32.99 -20.39
N ALA A 93 2.07 -33.24 -20.45
CA ALA A 93 1.06 -32.18 -20.31
C ALA A 93 0.90 -31.71 -18.86
N ALA A 94 1.24 -32.53 -17.86
CA ALA A 94 1.23 -32.13 -16.45
C ALA A 94 2.45 -31.26 -16.04
N GLY A 95 3.52 -31.24 -16.85
CA GLY A 95 4.79 -30.56 -16.52
C GLY A 95 4.87 -29.08 -16.89
N LEU A 96 3.96 -28.53 -17.68
CA LEU A 96 4.02 -27.15 -18.17
C LEU A 96 2.87 -26.28 -17.68
N ARG A 97 2.55 -26.34 -16.39
CA ARG A 97 1.89 -25.20 -15.77
C ARG A 97 2.95 -24.12 -15.54
N VAL A 98 3.24 -23.35 -16.56
CA VAL A 98 3.88 -22.04 -16.37
C VAL A 98 2.95 -21.24 -15.46
N ARG A 99 3.24 -21.25 -14.18
CA ARG A 99 2.50 -20.46 -13.19
C ARG A 99 2.81 -19.00 -13.55
N ALA A 100 1.90 -18.37 -14.29
CA ALA A 100 2.04 -16.96 -14.61
C ALA A 100 2.30 -16.22 -13.30
N GLN A 101 3.45 -15.54 -13.22
CA GLN A 101 3.75 -14.73 -12.04
C GLN A 101 2.61 -13.74 -11.83
N PRO A 102 2.15 -13.55 -10.57
CA PRO A 102 1.14 -12.55 -10.29
C PRO A 102 1.66 -11.18 -10.78
N PRO A 103 0.80 -10.32 -11.31
CA PRO A 103 1.20 -9.00 -11.74
C PRO A 103 1.79 -8.21 -10.57
N HIS A 104 2.75 -7.33 -10.88
CA HIS A 104 3.21 -6.33 -9.94
C HIS A 104 2.12 -5.26 -9.76
N GLY A 105 2.19 -4.53 -8.67
CA GLY A 105 1.21 -3.49 -8.41
C GLY A 105 1.81 -2.30 -7.68
N VAL A 106 1.37 -1.12 -8.08
CA VAL A 106 1.66 0.14 -7.41
C VAL A 106 0.37 0.92 -7.21
N ALA A 107 0.24 1.57 -6.05
CA ALA A 107 -0.84 2.48 -5.77
C ALA A 107 -0.32 3.79 -5.19
N PHE A 108 -1.16 4.81 -5.25
CA PHE A 108 -0.93 6.08 -4.58
C PHE A 108 -2.20 6.57 -3.90
N TYR A 109 -2.06 7.04 -2.67
CA TYR A 109 -3.14 7.62 -1.90
C TYR A 109 -2.69 8.97 -1.31
N ASP A 110 -3.43 10.03 -1.62
CA ASP A 110 -3.32 11.32 -0.97
C ASP A 110 -4.31 11.31 0.22
N ALA A 111 -3.78 11.12 1.42
CA ALA A 111 -4.57 11.05 2.66
C ALA A 111 -5.10 12.42 3.12
N ASP A 112 -4.87 13.47 2.33
CA ASP A 112 -5.27 14.86 2.56
C ASP A 112 -4.49 15.52 3.71
N CYS A 113 -4.87 15.31 4.95
CA CYS A 113 -4.25 15.95 6.10
C CYS A 113 -4.24 14.98 7.31
N LEU A 114 -3.16 14.25 7.47
CA LEU A 114 -2.95 13.35 8.61
C LEU A 114 -1.85 13.93 9.49
N TYR A 115 -2.22 14.96 10.27
CA TYR A 115 -1.42 15.52 11.33
C TYR A 115 -1.57 14.70 12.59
N ASP A 116 -0.56 14.71 13.47
CA ASP A 116 -0.74 14.22 14.83
C ASP A 116 -1.44 15.27 15.72
N THR A 117 -1.33 15.15 17.04
CA THR A 117 -1.96 16.09 18.00
C THR A 117 -0.94 16.86 18.83
N VAL A 118 0.35 16.75 18.47
CA VAL A 118 1.48 17.37 19.16
C VAL A 118 1.95 18.57 18.32
N PRO A 119 2.15 19.74 18.92
CA PRO A 119 2.61 20.90 18.17
C PRO A 119 3.93 20.64 17.43
N SER A 120 3.94 20.88 16.13
CA SER A 120 5.16 20.85 15.34
C SER A 120 6.09 21.99 15.74
N PRO A 121 7.42 21.76 15.83
CA PRO A 121 8.37 22.82 16.11
C PRO A 121 8.38 23.91 15.03
N PHE A 122 7.82 23.65 13.85
CA PHE A 122 7.72 24.61 12.73
C PHE A 122 6.41 25.40 12.73
N GLY A 123 5.43 25.07 13.61
CA GLY A 123 4.18 25.80 13.77
C GLY A 123 3.24 25.79 12.57
N ASN A 124 3.43 24.89 11.61
CA ASN A 124 2.64 24.79 10.40
C ASN A 124 1.37 23.94 10.53
N ASP A 125 1.20 23.28 11.69
CA ASP A 125 0.09 22.40 12.08
C ASP A 125 -0.90 23.03 13.07
N THR A 126 -0.70 24.27 13.51
CA THR A 126 -1.44 24.93 14.60
C THR A 126 -2.96 24.86 14.45
N ARG A 127 -3.46 24.85 13.21
CA ARG A 127 -4.89 24.70 12.93
C ARG A 127 -5.42 23.29 13.28
N TYR A 128 -4.56 22.28 13.19
CA TYR A 128 -4.87 20.86 13.39
C TYR A 128 -4.53 20.36 14.79
N LEU A 129 -4.30 21.25 15.75
CA LEU A 129 -4.18 20.88 17.15
C LEU A 129 -5.55 20.69 17.82
N PRO A 130 -5.64 20.00 18.98
CA PRO A 130 -6.90 19.81 19.70
C PRO A 130 -7.63 21.11 20.04
N GLN A 131 -6.89 22.18 20.37
CA GLN A 131 -7.39 23.53 20.63
C GLN A 131 -7.36 24.44 19.39
N GLY A 132 -6.85 23.94 18.27
CA GLY A 132 -6.78 24.68 17.00
C GLY A 132 -8.15 24.79 16.32
N GLU A 133 -8.18 25.53 15.21
CA GLU A 133 -9.38 25.80 14.43
C GLU A 133 -10.16 24.53 14.04
N MET A 134 -9.44 23.48 13.65
CA MET A 134 -10.01 22.20 13.20
C MET A 134 -10.39 21.28 14.36
N ARG A 135 -10.01 21.62 15.60
CA ARG A 135 -10.27 20.81 16.81
C ARG A 135 -9.85 19.35 16.59
N TRP A 136 -8.61 19.14 16.15
CA TRP A 136 -8.06 17.84 15.80
C TRP A 136 -7.70 17.05 17.06
N THR A 137 -8.72 16.36 17.64
CA THR A 137 -8.54 15.59 18.88
C THR A 137 -7.87 14.25 18.64
N GLY A 138 -7.31 13.63 19.69
CA GLY A 138 -6.73 12.29 19.63
C GLY A 138 -7.70 11.21 19.15
N GLU A 139 -9.01 11.37 19.37
CA GLU A 139 -10.03 10.45 18.81
C GLU A 139 -10.13 10.58 17.29
N ARG A 140 -10.16 11.82 16.76
CA ARG A 140 -10.20 12.08 15.31
C ARG A 140 -8.93 11.59 14.64
N TYR A 141 -7.77 11.80 15.28
CA TYR A 141 -6.49 11.30 14.83
C TYR A 141 -6.50 9.76 14.72
N ARG A 142 -6.82 9.05 15.82
CA ARG A 142 -6.89 7.58 15.80
C ARG A 142 -7.85 7.05 14.74
N ARG A 143 -9.02 7.66 14.61
CA ARG A 143 -9.98 7.30 13.55
C ARG A 143 -9.37 7.43 12.15
N LYS A 144 -8.69 8.54 11.89
CA LYS A 144 -8.04 8.80 10.60
C LYS A 144 -6.91 7.81 10.32
N VAL A 145 -6.08 7.49 11.32
CA VAL A 145 -5.03 6.46 11.23
C VAL A 145 -5.64 5.12 10.83
N MET A 146 -6.68 4.67 11.53
CA MET A 146 -7.37 3.41 11.21
C MET A 146 -7.99 3.40 9.81
N GLN A 147 -8.56 4.51 9.36
CA GLN A 147 -9.12 4.63 8.02
C GLN A 147 -8.03 4.61 6.95
N THR A 148 -6.89 5.28 7.16
CA THR A 148 -5.75 5.28 6.24
C THR A 148 -5.16 3.86 6.13
N ALA A 149 -4.97 3.17 7.25
CA ALA A 149 -4.54 1.78 7.27
C ALA A 149 -5.51 0.86 6.51
N ALA A 150 -6.82 1.04 6.71
CA ALA A 150 -7.84 0.27 5.98
C ALA A 150 -7.80 0.52 4.46
N VAL A 151 -7.44 1.73 4.01
CA VAL A 151 -7.21 2.02 2.58
C VAL A 151 -6.01 1.23 2.07
N ILE A 152 -4.87 1.27 2.77
CA ILE A 152 -3.65 0.55 2.39
C ILE A 152 -3.91 -0.95 2.32
N ASP A 153 -4.53 -1.52 3.36
CA ASP A 153 -4.88 -2.95 3.42
C ASP A 153 -5.82 -3.37 2.29
N SER A 154 -6.81 -2.53 1.97
CA SER A 154 -7.78 -2.86 0.94
C SER A 154 -7.23 -2.73 -0.49
N LEU A 155 -6.18 -1.93 -0.69
CA LEU A 155 -5.40 -1.92 -1.93
C LEU A 155 -4.59 -3.21 -2.07
N GLY A 156 -3.95 -3.69 -0.99
CA GLY A 156 -3.25 -4.97 -0.94
C GLY A 156 -2.12 -5.10 -1.95
N LEU A 157 -1.46 -3.99 -2.30
CA LEU A 157 -0.42 -3.92 -3.34
C LEU A 157 0.98 -3.90 -2.74
N PRO A 158 1.97 -4.45 -3.44
CA PRO A 158 3.35 -4.48 -2.95
C PRO A 158 4.00 -3.11 -2.78
N LEU A 159 3.50 -2.08 -3.47
CA LEU A 159 3.96 -0.70 -3.37
C LEU A 159 2.75 0.23 -3.21
N VAL A 160 2.63 0.91 -2.08
CA VAL A 160 1.58 1.89 -1.81
C VAL A 160 2.21 3.20 -1.35
N GLY A 161 2.30 4.17 -2.27
CA GLY A 161 2.72 5.52 -1.95
C GLY A 161 1.63 6.26 -1.18
N LEU A 162 2.01 6.94 -0.13
CA LEU A 162 1.14 7.76 0.70
C LEU A 162 1.69 9.19 0.75
N TYR A 163 0.81 10.18 0.56
CA TYR A 163 1.08 11.60 0.78
C TYR A 163 0.11 12.16 1.80
N GLY A 164 0.51 13.22 2.47
CA GLY A 164 -0.35 13.93 3.40
C GLY A 164 -0.21 13.46 4.84
N VAL A 165 0.96 12.93 5.22
CA VAL A 165 1.36 12.55 6.58
C VAL A 165 2.35 13.58 7.13
N GLU A 166 2.21 13.94 8.40
CA GLU A 166 3.03 15.00 9.00
C GLU A 166 4.45 14.54 9.34
N ASN A 167 4.60 13.37 9.93
CA ASN A 167 5.89 12.91 10.44
C ASN A 167 5.97 11.38 10.50
N GLU A 168 7.15 10.87 10.84
CA GLU A 168 7.39 9.43 10.94
C GLU A 168 6.55 8.74 12.03
N SER A 169 6.22 9.45 13.12
CA SER A 169 5.38 8.90 14.19
C SER A 169 3.99 8.55 13.66
N VAL A 170 3.42 9.44 12.84
CA VAL A 170 2.14 9.21 12.15
C VAL A 170 2.22 8.00 11.22
N VAL A 171 3.31 7.89 10.43
CA VAL A 171 3.50 6.75 9.52
C VAL A 171 3.60 5.43 10.28
N ARG A 172 4.33 5.42 11.40
CA ARG A 172 4.45 4.26 12.30
C ARG A 172 3.09 3.84 12.87
N ASP A 173 2.27 4.81 13.29
CA ASP A 173 0.92 4.52 13.81
C ASP A 173 0.03 3.91 12.72
N VAL A 174 0.11 4.41 11.47
CA VAL A 174 -0.60 3.82 10.32
C VAL A 174 -0.09 2.41 10.05
N ALA A 175 1.23 2.19 10.03
CA ALA A 175 1.84 0.86 9.82
C ALA A 175 1.41 -0.13 10.91
N ALA A 176 1.35 0.30 12.16
CA ALA A 176 0.89 -0.53 13.27
C ALA A 176 -0.61 -0.89 13.17
N ALA A 177 -1.41 -0.02 12.55
CA ALA A 177 -2.84 -0.24 12.34
C ALA A 177 -3.15 -1.10 11.10
N CYS A 178 -2.20 -1.27 10.15
CA CYS A 178 -2.34 -2.14 9.02
C CYS A 178 -2.41 -3.61 9.44
N LYS A 179 -3.28 -4.39 8.78
CA LYS A 179 -3.38 -5.85 8.93
C LYS A 179 -2.33 -6.57 8.07
N GLY A 180 -1.98 -5.99 6.91
CA GLY A 180 -0.92 -6.46 6.04
C GLY A 180 0.46 -6.28 6.67
N ASP A 181 1.40 -7.16 6.30
CA ASP A 181 2.81 -7.09 6.76
C ASP A 181 3.58 -6.08 5.91
N TYR A 182 3.29 -4.79 6.12
CA TYR A 182 3.94 -3.69 5.44
C TYR A 182 5.14 -3.19 6.23
N ALA A 183 6.29 -3.11 5.55
CA ALA A 183 7.37 -2.19 5.92
C ALA A 183 7.07 -0.80 5.36
N TYR A 184 7.75 0.23 5.87
CA TYR A 184 7.59 1.58 5.34
C TYR A 184 8.93 2.32 5.18
N LEU A 185 8.92 3.29 4.28
CA LEU A 185 9.94 4.34 4.15
C LEU A 185 9.27 5.69 4.36
N PHE A 186 9.95 6.57 5.08
CA PHE A 186 9.50 7.94 5.29
C PHE A 186 10.65 8.92 5.01
N ARG A 187 10.34 10.06 4.44
CA ARG A 187 11.26 11.19 4.30
C ARG A 187 10.51 12.49 4.45
N THR A 188 11.10 13.37 5.26
CA THR A 188 10.65 14.75 5.34
C THR A 188 11.02 15.46 4.04
N THR A 189 10.06 16.20 3.50
CA THR A 189 10.21 17.08 2.34
C THR A 189 10.20 18.54 2.78
N ASP A 190 10.68 19.45 1.92
CA ASP A 190 10.64 20.89 2.20
C ASP A 190 9.25 21.48 1.93
N SER A 191 8.20 20.79 2.35
CA SER A 191 6.83 21.23 2.09
C SER A 191 6.39 22.26 3.14
N TYR A 192 5.87 23.40 2.68
CA TYR A 192 5.44 24.49 3.57
C TYR A 192 4.22 24.13 4.44
N ASN A 193 3.46 23.10 4.07
CA ASN A 193 2.30 22.64 4.83
C ASN A 193 2.65 21.53 5.85
N GLY A 194 3.94 21.16 5.96
CA GLY A 194 4.41 20.13 6.88
C GLY A 194 3.89 18.73 6.59
N LEU A 195 3.44 18.47 5.36
CA LEU A 195 2.95 17.16 4.95
C LEU A 195 3.92 16.50 3.99
N ASP A 196 4.24 15.26 4.28
CA ASP A 196 5.31 14.49 3.68
C ASP A 196 4.80 13.21 3.00
N PHE A 197 5.74 12.42 2.51
CA PHE A 197 5.51 11.15 1.84
C PHE A 197 5.94 9.98 2.70
N ALA A 198 5.21 8.87 2.54
CA ALA A 198 5.64 7.54 2.94
C ALA A 198 5.43 6.54 1.82
N LEU A 199 6.24 5.49 1.78
CA LEU A 199 6.02 4.32 0.95
C LEU A 199 5.80 3.12 1.85
N PHE A 200 4.63 2.49 1.75
CA PHE A 200 4.33 1.20 2.33
C PHE A 200 4.64 0.11 1.32
N TYR A 201 5.37 -0.93 1.72
CA TYR A 201 5.77 -1.98 0.79
C TYR A 201 5.87 -3.36 1.46
N PHE A 202 5.69 -4.42 0.68
CA PHE A 202 5.94 -5.77 1.15
C PHE A 202 7.43 -6.07 1.12
N GLY A 203 8.03 -6.34 2.29
CA GLY A 203 9.46 -6.58 2.44
C GLY A 203 9.98 -7.82 1.73
N ASP A 204 9.10 -8.76 1.38
CA ASP A 204 9.43 -9.92 0.56
C ASP A 204 9.34 -9.66 -0.95
N ARG A 205 8.85 -8.49 -1.37
CA ARG A 205 8.61 -8.12 -2.76
C ARG A 205 9.47 -6.96 -3.25
N PHE A 206 9.75 -5.98 -2.40
CA PHE A 206 10.55 -4.81 -2.75
C PHE A 206 11.70 -4.64 -1.76
N PHE A 207 12.90 -4.43 -2.30
CA PHE A 207 14.16 -4.29 -1.56
C PHE A 207 14.76 -2.91 -1.86
N PRO A 208 14.35 -1.86 -1.12
CA PRO A 208 14.84 -0.51 -1.34
C PRO A 208 16.29 -0.36 -0.90
N ASP A 209 17.09 0.35 -1.70
CA ASP A 209 18.48 0.66 -1.41
C ASP A 209 18.81 2.16 -1.50
N ARG A 210 17.92 2.97 -2.12
CA ARG A 210 18.07 4.42 -2.21
C ARG A 210 16.75 5.12 -2.00
N VAL A 211 16.75 6.13 -1.12
CA VAL A 211 15.59 6.98 -0.84
C VAL A 211 16.04 8.42 -0.81
N GLU A 212 15.45 9.25 -1.66
CA GLU A 212 15.71 10.67 -1.75
C GLU A 212 14.41 11.45 -1.64
N ALA A 213 14.48 12.67 -1.13
CA ALA A 213 13.34 13.56 -1.06
C ALA A 213 13.79 15.02 -1.29
N GLY A 214 12.87 15.82 -1.74
CA GLY A 214 13.06 17.25 -1.93
C GLY A 214 11.71 17.96 -1.98
N HIS A 215 11.68 19.16 -2.52
CA HIS A 215 10.49 19.99 -2.51
C HIS A 215 9.31 19.31 -3.23
N PHE A 216 8.33 18.83 -2.45
CA PHE A 216 7.12 18.12 -2.92
C PHE A 216 7.34 16.83 -3.71
N TRP A 217 8.47 16.14 -3.53
CA TRP A 217 8.70 14.84 -4.12
C TRP A 217 9.51 13.91 -3.20
N MET A 218 9.34 12.62 -3.40
CA MET A 218 10.15 11.55 -2.80
C MET A 218 10.38 10.46 -3.83
N THR A 219 11.60 9.91 -3.86
CA THR A 219 11.92 8.69 -4.64
C THR A 219 12.30 7.55 -3.71
N ALA A 220 11.95 6.34 -4.13
CA ALA A 220 12.41 5.10 -3.51
C ALA A 220 12.82 4.14 -4.62
N ALA A 221 14.12 3.85 -4.71
CA ALA A 221 14.68 2.93 -5.68
C ALA A 221 15.13 1.64 -5.03
N GLY A 222 15.06 0.54 -5.77
CA GLY A 222 15.44 -0.78 -5.30
C GLY A 222 15.05 -1.89 -6.26
N GLU A 223 15.25 -3.13 -5.82
CA GLU A 223 14.90 -4.33 -6.58
C GLU A 223 13.44 -4.72 -6.31
N LEU A 224 12.62 -4.79 -7.34
CA LEU A 224 11.26 -5.34 -7.27
C LEU A 224 11.30 -6.78 -7.77
N ARG A 225 11.08 -7.74 -6.87
CA ARG A 225 11.20 -9.18 -7.17
C ARG A 225 10.40 -9.58 -8.41
N GLY A 226 11.11 -10.03 -9.44
CA GLY A 226 10.53 -10.46 -10.72
C GLY A 226 10.25 -9.33 -11.72
N ALA A 227 10.54 -8.08 -11.36
CA ALA A 227 10.47 -6.93 -12.26
C ALA A 227 11.83 -6.27 -12.50
N GLY A 228 12.84 -6.57 -11.65
CA GLY A 228 14.15 -5.95 -11.71
C GLY A 228 14.20 -4.60 -11.00
N ARG A 229 15.20 -3.80 -11.32
CA ARG A 229 15.43 -2.53 -10.66
C ARG A 229 14.39 -1.48 -11.07
N VAL A 230 13.74 -0.90 -10.08
CA VAL A 230 12.71 0.13 -10.25
C VAL A 230 12.97 1.32 -9.34
N CYS A 231 12.48 2.47 -9.75
CA CYS A 231 12.35 3.65 -8.89
C CYS A 231 10.90 4.13 -8.87
N LEU A 232 10.31 4.26 -7.69
CA LEU A 232 9.04 4.93 -7.50
C LEU A 232 9.29 6.40 -7.17
N LEU A 233 8.92 7.31 -8.07
CA LEU A 233 8.90 8.76 -7.88
C LEU A 233 7.49 9.20 -7.48
N MET A 234 7.33 9.74 -6.30
CA MET A 234 6.07 10.30 -5.79
C MET A 234 6.11 11.82 -5.83
N SER A 235 5.02 12.46 -6.25
CA SER A 235 4.93 13.92 -6.32
C SER A 235 3.60 14.45 -5.76
N ALA A 236 3.68 15.54 -4.99
CA ALA A 236 2.54 16.31 -4.53
C ALA A 236 2.35 17.63 -5.33
N SER A 237 3.14 17.85 -6.39
CA SER A 237 3.09 19.05 -7.21
C SER A 237 3.17 18.72 -8.70
N ASP A 238 2.32 19.35 -9.50
CA ASP A 238 2.38 19.26 -10.96
C ASP A 238 3.53 20.09 -11.54
N ARG A 239 4.01 21.08 -10.78
CA ARG A 239 5.14 21.91 -11.19
C ARG A 239 6.42 21.09 -11.05
N TYR A 240 7.30 21.11 -11.98
CA TYR A 240 8.61 20.44 -11.97
C TYR A 240 8.61 18.90 -12.10
N ILE A 241 7.45 18.24 -12.11
CA ILE A 241 7.45 16.76 -12.21
C ILE A 241 8.10 16.29 -13.53
N GLY A 242 7.83 16.96 -14.65
CA GLY A 242 8.48 16.65 -15.93
C GLY A 242 10.00 16.77 -15.84
N TYR A 243 10.50 17.88 -15.29
CA TYR A 243 11.94 18.06 -15.07
C TYR A 243 12.54 16.96 -14.19
N LYS A 244 11.86 16.60 -13.09
CA LYS A 244 12.36 15.56 -12.18
C LYS A 244 12.40 14.17 -12.83
N ILE A 245 11.45 13.85 -13.70
CA ILE A 245 11.46 12.62 -14.50
C ILE A 245 12.67 12.62 -15.45
N GLU A 246 12.90 13.70 -16.18
CA GLU A 246 14.02 13.81 -17.10
C GLU A 246 15.38 13.78 -16.38
N GLU A 247 15.48 14.45 -15.24
CA GLU A 247 16.66 14.41 -14.38
C GLU A 247 16.96 12.97 -13.92
N HIS A 248 15.94 12.27 -13.41
CA HIS A 248 16.08 10.88 -12.98
C HIS A 248 16.54 9.96 -14.12
N ARG A 249 15.94 10.09 -15.32
CA ARG A 249 16.32 9.31 -16.51
C ARG A 249 17.79 9.51 -16.91
N ARG A 250 18.31 10.73 -16.76
CA ARG A 250 19.73 11.03 -17.07
C ARG A 250 20.68 10.44 -16.03
N GLN A 251 20.29 10.50 -14.74
CA GLN A 251 21.12 10.05 -13.64
C GLN A 251 21.09 8.52 -13.47
N HIS A 252 19.96 7.88 -13.78
CA HIS A 252 19.69 6.48 -13.54
C HIS A 252 19.02 5.82 -14.75
N PRO A 253 19.73 5.69 -15.89
CA PRO A 253 19.17 5.19 -17.16
C PRO A 253 18.73 3.72 -17.08
N ASP A 254 19.32 2.94 -16.17
CA ASP A 254 19.02 1.50 -15.99
C ASP A 254 17.83 1.24 -15.08
N GLU A 255 17.29 2.27 -14.42
CA GLU A 255 16.13 2.13 -13.53
C GLU A 255 14.82 2.32 -14.30
N ARG A 256 13.92 1.35 -14.16
CA ARG A 256 12.55 1.48 -14.67
C ARG A 256 11.75 2.39 -13.75
N LEU A 257 11.15 3.42 -14.32
CA LEU A 257 10.50 4.46 -13.54
C LEU A 257 9.00 4.20 -13.38
N LEU A 258 8.54 4.27 -12.14
CA LEU A 258 7.13 4.34 -11.73
C LEU A 258 6.91 5.75 -11.16
N VAL A 259 5.90 6.47 -11.63
CA VAL A 259 5.59 7.82 -11.14
C VAL A 259 4.19 7.82 -10.57
N ALA A 260 4.00 8.39 -9.38
CA ALA A 260 2.70 8.41 -8.71
C ALA A 260 2.42 9.75 -8.01
N GLY A 261 1.17 10.14 -7.95
CA GLY A 261 0.74 11.40 -7.35
C GLY A 261 0.31 12.44 -8.38
N ARG A 262 0.70 13.69 -8.20
CA ARG A 262 0.39 14.77 -9.14
C ARG A 262 1.34 14.74 -10.32
N THR A 263 0.80 14.47 -11.50
CA THR A 263 1.60 14.25 -12.69
C THR A 263 1.14 15.08 -13.90
N ALA A 264 0.24 16.05 -13.71
CA ALA A 264 -0.33 16.80 -14.85
C ALA A 264 0.73 17.62 -15.63
N GLY A 265 1.85 17.96 -14.98
CA GLY A 265 2.98 18.61 -15.64
C GLY A 265 3.97 17.68 -16.31
N ALA A 266 3.76 16.37 -16.28
CA ALA A 266 4.57 15.40 -17.02
C ALA A 266 4.09 15.28 -18.46
N GLU A 267 5.02 14.99 -19.38
CA GLU A 267 4.75 14.61 -20.76
C GLU A 267 5.09 13.12 -20.94
N PRO A 268 4.16 12.20 -20.58
CA PRO A 268 4.47 10.79 -20.41
C PRO A 268 5.12 10.16 -21.65
N GLN A 269 4.59 10.44 -22.86
CA GLN A 269 5.08 9.86 -24.10
C GLN A 269 6.53 10.28 -24.38
N ARG A 270 6.89 11.54 -24.10
CA ARG A 270 8.27 12.05 -24.27
C ARG A 270 9.23 11.43 -23.26
N CYS A 271 8.71 11.08 -22.08
CA CYS A 271 9.49 10.50 -21.01
C CYS A 271 9.53 8.97 -21.04
N GLY A 272 8.98 8.30 -22.06
CA GLY A 272 8.91 6.85 -22.14
C GLY A 272 8.01 6.22 -21.06
N LEU A 273 6.90 6.89 -20.73
CA LEU A 273 5.93 6.45 -19.72
C LEU A 273 4.55 6.23 -20.36
N SER A 274 3.83 5.23 -19.88
CA SER A 274 2.44 4.94 -20.18
C SER A 274 1.53 5.58 -19.15
N GLU A 275 0.29 5.92 -19.55
CA GLU A 275 -0.78 6.45 -18.67
C GLU A 275 -1.88 5.40 -18.44
N PRO A 276 -1.77 4.52 -17.45
CA PRO A 276 -2.75 3.46 -17.20
C PRO A 276 -4.17 3.94 -16.90
N LEU A 277 -4.31 5.18 -16.39
CA LEU A 277 -5.59 5.76 -16.00
C LEU A 277 -6.23 6.63 -17.11
N ALA A 278 -5.62 6.75 -18.28
CA ALA A 278 -6.15 7.59 -19.37
C ALA A 278 -7.59 7.21 -19.78
N ALA A 279 -7.93 5.92 -19.79
CA ALA A 279 -9.28 5.46 -20.11
C ALA A 279 -10.28 5.85 -19.00
N ALA A 280 -9.89 5.77 -17.74
CA ALA A 280 -10.71 6.20 -16.61
C ALA A 280 -10.97 7.70 -16.65
N SER A 281 -9.96 8.51 -16.93
CA SER A 281 -10.06 9.96 -17.07
C SER A 281 -11.00 10.37 -18.22
N ARG A 282 -10.85 9.74 -19.40
CA ARG A 282 -11.75 9.98 -20.53
C ARG A 282 -13.20 9.59 -20.27
N ALA A 283 -13.42 8.58 -19.41
CA ALA A 283 -14.77 8.19 -18.95
C ALA A 283 -15.33 9.10 -17.83
N GLY A 284 -14.70 10.25 -17.56
CA GLY A 284 -15.13 11.20 -16.54
C GLY A 284 -14.92 10.74 -15.10
N ARG A 285 -14.10 9.70 -14.88
CA ARG A 285 -13.71 9.27 -13.52
C ARG A 285 -12.52 10.08 -13.05
N GLY A 286 -12.49 10.39 -11.76
CA GLY A 286 -11.42 11.15 -11.13
C GLY A 286 -11.19 10.73 -9.70
N THR A 287 -10.17 11.29 -9.07
CA THR A 287 -9.82 11.02 -7.68
C THR A 287 -10.39 12.04 -6.71
N ARG A 288 -10.81 13.20 -7.20
CA ARG A 288 -11.36 14.29 -6.37
C ARG A 288 -12.59 14.90 -7.02
N ARG A 289 -13.53 15.33 -6.19
CA ARG A 289 -14.71 16.08 -6.62
C ARG A 289 -14.44 17.59 -6.51
N ALA A 290 -14.56 18.32 -7.61
CA ALA A 290 -14.49 19.79 -7.66
C ALA A 290 -15.82 20.34 -8.21
N GLY A 291 -16.69 20.80 -7.30
CA GLY A 291 -18.07 21.11 -7.66
C GLY A 291 -18.77 19.89 -8.27
N ASN A 292 -19.29 20.03 -9.49
CA ASN A 292 -19.99 18.96 -10.20
C ASN A 292 -19.10 18.10 -11.10
N ARG A 293 -17.78 18.33 -11.11
CA ARG A 293 -16.84 17.59 -11.96
C ARG A 293 -15.88 16.72 -11.16
N TRP A 294 -15.51 15.59 -11.73
CA TRP A 294 -14.42 14.77 -11.24
C TRP A 294 -13.10 15.25 -11.86
N GLU A 295 -12.09 15.36 -11.04
CA GLU A 295 -10.72 15.70 -11.44
C GLU A 295 -9.79 14.53 -11.16
N MET A 296 -8.91 14.19 -12.10
CA MET A 296 -7.82 13.25 -11.91
C MET A 296 -6.64 13.98 -11.24
N ARG A 297 -6.75 14.20 -9.91
CA ARG A 297 -5.74 14.93 -9.15
C ARG A 297 -4.50 14.10 -8.88
N SER A 298 -4.66 12.81 -8.68
CA SER A 298 -3.57 11.84 -8.56
C SER A 298 -3.61 10.85 -9.72
N ASN A 299 -2.45 10.48 -10.22
CA ASN A 299 -2.31 9.56 -11.33
C ASN A 299 -1.15 8.59 -11.06
N VAL A 300 -1.01 7.57 -11.91
CA VAL A 300 0.14 6.65 -11.95
C VAL A 300 0.62 6.59 -13.38
N LEU A 301 1.93 6.77 -13.59
CA LEU A 301 2.61 6.58 -14.85
C LEU A 301 3.58 5.41 -14.71
N ILE A 302 3.66 4.58 -15.73
CA ILE A 302 4.44 3.33 -15.70
C ILE A 302 5.42 3.33 -16.87
N ASP A 303 6.68 2.97 -16.60
CA ASP A 303 7.69 2.77 -17.63
C ASP A 303 7.16 1.90 -18.77
N THR A 304 7.40 2.31 -20.03
CA THR A 304 6.95 1.58 -21.22
C THR A 304 7.61 0.21 -21.39
N ALA A 305 8.69 -0.07 -20.68
CA ALA A 305 9.27 -1.42 -20.57
C ALA A 305 8.35 -2.42 -19.86
N PHE A 306 7.38 -1.94 -19.10
CA PHE A 306 6.36 -2.76 -18.48
C PHE A 306 5.08 -2.79 -19.31
N ARG A 307 4.45 -3.95 -19.34
CA ARG A 307 3.10 -4.09 -19.91
C ARG A 307 2.07 -3.78 -18.82
N VAL A 308 1.30 -2.72 -19.01
CA VAL A 308 0.16 -2.40 -18.16
C VAL A 308 -0.91 -3.49 -18.28
N VAL A 309 -1.36 -4.02 -17.15
CA VAL A 309 -2.45 -5.00 -17.08
C VAL A 309 -3.77 -4.29 -16.80
N ARG A 310 -3.77 -3.40 -15.82
CA ARG A 310 -4.95 -2.61 -15.44
C ARG A 310 -4.52 -1.40 -14.62
N GLY A 311 -5.05 -0.22 -14.93
CA GLY A 311 -4.97 0.97 -14.09
C GLY A 311 -6.35 1.57 -13.89
N ASP A 312 -6.65 2.03 -12.67
CA ASP A 312 -7.95 2.64 -12.37
C ASP A 312 -7.92 3.47 -11.09
N VAL A 313 -8.99 4.21 -10.86
CA VAL A 313 -9.32 4.85 -9.58
C VAL A 313 -9.91 3.79 -8.65
N TYR A 314 -9.42 3.72 -7.41
CA TYR A 314 -9.92 2.79 -6.39
C TYR A 314 -11.15 3.37 -5.70
N ALA A 315 -12.31 3.13 -6.31
CA ALA A 315 -13.60 3.69 -5.91
C ALA A 315 -14.46 2.63 -5.18
N ARG A 316 -14.24 2.46 -3.88
CA ARG A 316 -15.06 1.59 -3.02
C ARG A 316 -16.14 2.41 -2.32
N ARG A 317 -17.34 1.86 -2.13
CA ARG A 317 -18.49 2.56 -1.54
C ARG A 317 -18.17 3.24 -0.20
N TRP A 318 -17.37 2.61 0.64
CA TRP A 318 -17.00 3.14 1.95
C TRP A 318 -16.01 4.33 1.92
N LEU A 319 -15.42 4.61 0.75
CA LEU A 319 -14.60 5.80 0.51
C LEU A 319 -15.44 7.03 0.14
N PHE A 320 -16.74 6.85 -0.11
CA PHE A 320 -17.65 7.92 -0.47
C PHE A 320 -18.44 8.39 0.75
N ASP A 321 -18.85 9.64 0.70
CA ASP A 321 -19.77 10.20 1.66
C ASP A 321 -21.11 9.44 1.71
N PRO A 322 -22.00 9.71 2.66
CA PRO A 322 -23.28 9.03 2.76
C PRO A 322 -24.14 9.17 1.50
N SER A 323 -24.06 10.30 0.76
CA SER A 323 -24.78 10.48 -0.51
C SER A 323 -24.23 9.59 -1.63
N GLY A 324 -22.94 9.25 -1.57
CA GLY A 324 -22.22 8.49 -2.61
C GLY A 324 -21.75 9.33 -3.78
N GLU A 325 -21.82 10.65 -3.69
CA GLU A 325 -21.51 11.55 -4.79
C GLU A 325 -20.06 12.05 -4.79
N ALA A 326 -19.42 12.09 -3.62
CA ALA A 326 -18.07 12.58 -3.47
C ALA A 326 -17.22 11.68 -2.53
N PRO A 327 -15.87 11.72 -2.62
CA PRO A 327 -15.03 11.11 -1.62
C PRO A 327 -15.38 11.64 -0.23
N TRP A 328 -15.44 10.76 0.76
CA TRP A 328 -15.78 11.15 2.12
C TRP A 328 -14.61 11.89 2.78
N ALA A 329 -14.67 13.21 2.71
CA ALA A 329 -13.63 14.08 3.23
C ALA A 329 -13.49 13.97 4.76
N THR A 330 -12.28 14.18 5.28
CA THR A 330 -12.06 14.35 6.71
C THR A 330 -12.68 15.64 7.20
N TYR A 331 -12.53 16.70 6.41
CA TYR A 331 -13.14 18.02 6.63
C TYR A 331 -13.73 18.59 5.36
N THR A 332 -14.89 19.22 5.47
CA THR A 332 -15.43 20.13 4.46
C THR A 332 -15.32 21.56 5.00
N ARG A 333 -14.41 22.34 4.46
CA ARG A 333 -14.01 23.65 5.03
C ARG A 333 -13.50 23.46 6.47
N ARG A 334 -14.28 23.83 7.49
CA ARG A 334 -13.95 23.71 8.93
C ARG A 334 -14.79 22.66 9.65
N ARG A 335 -15.78 22.08 8.97
CA ARG A 335 -16.65 21.05 9.56
C ARG A 335 -16.00 19.69 9.44
N TYR A 336 -15.89 18.99 10.56
CA TYR A 336 -15.43 17.61 10.60
C TYR A 336 -16.49 16.66 10.05
N GLU A 337 -16.15 15.93 9.00
CA GLU A 337 -17.01 14.92 8.37
C GLU A 337 -16.63 13.50 8.76
N GLY A 338 -15.39 13.29 9.19
CA GLY A 338 -14.90 12.04 9.72
C GLY A 338 -14.62 10.95 8.69
N GLY A 339 -14.49 11.32 7.43
CA GLY A 339 -14.12 10.38 6.35
C GLY A 339 -12.61 10.18 6.19
N PRO A 340 -12.22 9.18 5.36
CA PRO A 340 -10.82 8.83 5.14
C PRO A 340 -10.03 9.88 4.35
N GLY A 341 -10.67 10.75 3.59
CA GLY A 341 -10.02 11.83 2.85
C GLY A 341 -10.79 12.30 1.63
N ALA A 342 -10.47 13.49 1.14
CA ALA A 342 -11.12 14.12 0.00
C ALA A 342 -10.66 13.55 -1.36
N ASN A 343 -9.75 12.57 -1.36
CA ASN A 343 -9.20 11.96 -2.56
C ASN A 343 -9.42 10.44 -2.56
N LEU A 344 -9.69 9.88 -3.74
CA LEU A 344 -9.71 8.43 -3.96
C LEU A 344 -8.31 7.96 -4.33
N PRO A 345 -7.86 6.78 -3.87
CA PRO A 345 -6.60 6.18 -4.31
C PRO A 345 -6.62 5.82 -5.79
N VAL A 346 -5.43 5.74 -6.38
CA VAL A 346 -5.19 5.22 -7.73
C VAL A 346 -4.29 4.00 -7.67
N PHE A 347 -4.42 3.11 -8.65
CA PHE A 347 -3.59 1.92 -8.71
C PHE A 347 -3.29 1.49 -10.14
N CYS A 348 -2.21 0.75 -10.31
CA CYS A 348 -1.86 0.07 -11.56
C CYS A 348 -1.28 -1.31 -11.28
N TYR A 349 -1.75 -2.31 -12.03
CA TYR A 349 -1.13 -3.62 -12.17
C TYR A 349 -0.35 -3.66 -13.47
N PHE A 350 0.87 -4.21 -13.42
CA PHE A 350 1.79 -4.32 -14.56
C PHE A 350 2.62 -5.60 -14.52
N ARG A 351 3.25 -5.97 -15.64
CA ARG A 351 4.16 -7.11 -15.79
C ARG A 351 5.40 -6.73 -16.59
#